data_1b4a427f958f3df2b6522533642f0ee6
#
_entry.id   1b4a427f958f3df2b6522533642f0ee6
#
_cell.length_a   1.000
_cell.length_b   1.000
_cell.length_c   1.000
_cell.angle_alpha   90.00
_cell.angle_beta   90.00
_cell.angle_gamma   90.00
#
_symmetry.space_group_name_H-M   'P 1'
#
loop_
_entity.id
_entity.type
_entity.pdbx_description
1 polymer ?
#
loop_
_entity_poly.entity_id
_entity_poly.type
_entity_poly.pdbx_seq_one_letter_code
_entity_poly.pdbx_strand_id
1 'polypeptide(L)'
;VLIAVGWTLRVAGTVLGLAGAVIFRAGFTSDQLPAGLTQALWWLRLLGSGVALVIGAWVFRAGRDFVVGGKQHTADIIDSFDGLRGTRYLLYLRPFSTDADMASLPSEIAGGGSDENVFFASGLTHEETLVRRFRNFGRVVAIGRPGENLPLPGAARAYLPLDDWQDTVSGLIEGAHVVMLSAGPGPGTVWEFTEALRVLPPTRLVLLAYCDRAAYDRFREAVAEEYARRSRTEPGAPGTGRWPPLPVLPDFPPPFRPERPRWEVWLNGGRSRLRWDFVLKGLVVFGPDWRGDFIRFDPTTLRLPNAVTLRRLVRRELRPVMDQLTRLPTA
;
A
#
# COMPACT_ATOMS: atom_id res chain seq x y z
N VAL A 1 6.79 -24.25 5.33
CA VAL A 1 6.37 -24.62 6.71
C VAL A 1 5.76 -23.40 7.41
N LEU A 2 6.47 -22.28 7.58
CA LEU A 2 5.98 -21.09 8.31
C LEU A 2 4.64 -20.56 7.83
N ILE A 3 4.42 -20.49 6.50
CA ILE A 3 3.14 -20.04 5.92
C ILE A 3 1.99 -20.99 6.32
N ALA A 4 2.21 -22.30 6.27
CA ALA A 4 1.19 -23.27 6.65
C ALA A 4 0.85 -23.16 8.15
N VAL A 5 1.87 -23.10 9.02
CA VAL A 5 1.69 -22.90 10.46
C VAL A 5 0.93 -21.59 10.74
N GLY A 6 1.30 -20.51 10.06
CA GLY A 6 0.61 -19.24 10.21
C GLY A 6 -0.87 -19.30 9.81
N TRP A 7 -1.22 -19.99 8.73
CA TRP A 7 -2.62 -20.19 8.34
C TRP A 7 -3.38 -21.06 9.33
N THR A 8 -2.76 -22.13 9.86
CA THR A 8 -3.37 -22.97 10.88
C THR A 8 -3.68 -22.18 12.15
N LEU A 9 -2.74 -21.35 12.61
CA LEU A 9 -2.95 -20.45 13.76
C LEU A 9 -4.06 -19.43 13.50
N ARG A 10 -4.15 -18.87 12.29
CA ARG A 10 -5.23 -17.94 11.94
C ARG A 10 -6.61 -18.61 11.98
N VAL A 11 -6.72 -19.81 11.42
CA VAL A 11 -7.97 -20.58 11.48
C VAL A 11 -8.32 -20.91 12.94
N ALA A 12 -7.37 -21.42 13.72
CA ALA A 12 -7.59 -21.75 15.13
C ALA A 12 -7.99 -20.50 15.95
N GLY A 13 -7.31 -19.37 15.76
CA GLY A 13 -7.65 -18.10 16.41
C GLY A 13 -9.04 -17.60 16.04
N THR A 14 -9.43 -17.75 14.76
CA THR A 14 -10.78 -17.37 14.28
C THR A 14 -11.84 -18.25 14.92
N VAL A 15 -11.66 -19.57 14.94
CA VAL A 15 -12.61 -20.52 15.55
C VAL A 15 -12.77 -20.22 17.02
N LEU A 16 -11.65 -20.02 17.75
CA LEU A 16 -11.69 -19.71 19.17
C LEU A 16 -12.38 -18.36 19.45
N GLY A 17 -12.10 -17.33 18.65
CA GLY A 17 -12.76 -16.03 18.75
C GLY A 17 -14.26 -16.10 18.46
N LEU A 18 -14.66 -16.85 17.43
CA LEU A 18 -16.09 -17.06 17.12
C LEU A 18 -16.79 -17.85 18.23
N ALA A 19 -16.17 -18.89 18.77
CA ALA A 19 -16.71 -19.64 19.90
C ALA A 19 -16.90 -18.72 21.12
N GLY A 20 -15.91 -17.88 21.44
CA GLY A 20 -16.01 -16.87 22.49
C GLY A 20 -17.17 -15.88 22.25
N ALA A 21 -17.31 -15.38 21.03
CA ALA A 21 -18.40 -14.46 20.67
C ALA A 21 -19.79 -15.12 20.78
N VAL A 22 -19.93 -16.37 20.36
CA VAL A 22 -21.18 -17.14 20.48
C VAL A 22 -21.52 -17.36 21.94
N ILE A 23 -20.58 -17.78 22.77
CA ILE A 23 -20.79 -17.99 24.22
C ILE A 23 -21.13 -16.66 24.91
N PHE A 24 -20.46 -15.57 24.55
CA PHE A 24 -20.75 -14.24 25.07
C PHE A 24 -22.21 -13.82 24.77
N ARG A 25 -22.62 -13.97 23.51
CA ARG A 25 -23.99 -13.66 23.08
C ARG A 25 -25.03 -14.56 23.75
N ALA A 26 -24.76 -15.87 23.80
CA ALA A 26 -25.67 -16.84 24.41
C ALA A 26 -25.64 -16.83 25.95
N GLY A 27 -24.60 -16.23 26.56
CA GLY A 27 -24.53 -16.03 28.02
C GLY A 27 -25.66 -15.17 28.59
N PHE A 28 -26.28 -14.35 27.75
CA PHE A 28 -27.47 -13.56 28.10
C PHE A 28 -28.81 -14.28 27.81
N THR A 29 -28.81 -15.35 27.00
CA THR A 29 -30.00 -16.14 26.62
C THR A 29 -29.67 -17.61 26.82
N SER A 30 -30.13 -18.20 27.95
CA SER A 30 -29.67 -19.51 28.44
C SER A 30 -30.03 -20.75 27.59
N ASP A 31 -30.94 -20.65 26.63
CA ASP A 31 -31.57 -21.80 26.00
C ASP A 31 -30.79 -22.43 24.83
N GLN A 32 -29.67 -21.84 24.42
CA GLN A 32 -28.91 -22.28 23.24
C GLN A 32 -27.51 -22.86 23.55
N LEU A 33 -27.15 -23.04 24.81
CA LEU A 33 -25.82 -23.51 25.21
C LEU A 33 -25.79 -25.01 25.46
N PRO A 34 -24.65 -25.69 25.18
CA PRO A 34 -24.46 -27.09 25.57
C PRO A 34 -24.64 -27.29 27.06
N ALA A 35 -25.19 -28.44 27.48
CA ALA A 35 -25.58 -28.73 28.86
C ALA A 35 -24.48 -28.48 29.91
N GLY A 36 -23.20 -28.68 29.58
CA GLY A 36 -22.08 -28.38 30.47
C GLY A 36 -21.84 -26.88 30.72
N LEU A 37 -22.22 -26.03 29.79
CA LEU A 37 -22.06 -24.57 29.90
C LEU A 37 -23.29 -23.91 30.57
N THR A 38 -24.44 -24.54 30.52
CA THR A 38 -25.67 -24.03 31.18
C THR A 38 -25.58 -24.09 32.69
N GLN A 39 -24.82 -25.06 33.23
CA GLN A 39 -24.61 -25.22 34.67
C GLN A 39 -23.56 -24.26 35.28
N ALA A 40 -22.72 -23.65 34.44
CA ALA A 40 -21.72 -22.68 34.89
C ALA A 40 -22.36 -21.35 35.29
N LEU A 41 -21.82 -20.70 36.31
CA LEU A 41 -22.25 -19.38 36.78
C LEU A 41 -22.11 -18.37 35.61
N TRP A 42 -23.08 -17.49 35.43
CA TRP A 42 -23.14 -16.55 34.30
C TRP A 42 -21.87 -15.70 34.16
N TRP A 43 -21.26 -15.27 35.26
CA TRP A 43 -20.02 -14.49 35.24
C TRP A 43 -18.80 -15.29 34.77
N LEU A 44 -18.74 -16.61 35.07
CA LEU A 44 -17.71 -17.50 34.55
C LEU A 44 -17.81 -17.65 33.03
N ARG A 45 -19.04 -17.68 32.49
CA ARG A 45 -19.27 -17.73 31.03
C ARG A 45 -18.79 -16.43 30.37
N LEU A 46 -19.10 -15.28 30.97
CA LEU A 46 -18.63 -13.99 30.45
C LEU A 46 -17.10 -13.87 30.52
N LEU A 47 -16.51 -14.24 31.66
CA LEU A 47 -15.06 -14.23 31.81
C LEU A 47 -14.38 -15.17 30.81
N GLY A 48 -14.85 -16.42 30.70
CA GLY A 48 -14.33 -17.42 29.79
C GLY A 48 -14.46 -17.00 28.31
N SER A 49 -15.60 -16.38 27.94
CA SER A 49 -15.79 -15.86 26.58
C SER A 49 -14.87 -14.67 26.29
N GLY A 50 -14.66 -13.78 27.25
CA GLY A 50 -13.70 -12.68 27.15
C GLY A 50 -12.27 -13.18 26.96
N VAL A 51 -11.86 -14.16 27.76
CA VAL A 51 -10.55 -14.82 27.64
C VAL A 51 -10.40 -15.51 26.28
N ALA A 52 -11.43 -16.24 25.81
CA ALA A 52 -11.40 -16.89 24.50
C ALA A 52 -11.29 -15.89 23.35
N LEU A 53 -11.96 -14.73 23.42
CA LEU A 53 -11.83 -13.66 22.46
C LEU A 53 -10.40 -13.09 22.42
N VAL A 54 -9.83 -12.80 23.58
CA VAL A 54 -8.46 -12.25 23.69
C VAL A 54 -7.43 -13.25 23.16
N ILE A 55 -7.51 -14.52 23.61
CA ILE A 55 -6.59 -15.57 23.14
C ILE A 55 -6.78 -15.81 21.65
N GLY A 56 -8.02 -15.87 21.16
CA GLY A 56 -8.34 -16.03 19.75
C GLY A 56 -7.72 -14.91 18.90
N ALA A 57 -7.84 -13.67 19.35
CA ALA A 57 -7.24 -12.52 18.69
C ALA A 57 -5.70 -12.59 18.71
N TRP A 58 -5.11 -12.99 19.83
CA TRP A 58 -3.65 -13.12 19.96
C TRP A 58 -3.09 -14.24 19.07
N VAL A 59 -3.73 -15.42 19.05
CA VAL A 59 -3.35 -16.55 18.18
C VAL A 59 -3.48 -16.18 16.71
N PHE A 60 -4.55 -15.48 16.35
CA PHE A 60 -4.73 -14.99 14.98
C PHE A 60 -3.62 -14.02 14.57
N ARG A 61 -3.20 -13.10 15.45
CA ARG A 61 -2.08 -12.19 15.23
C ARG A 61 -0.78 -12.93 15.05
N ALA A 62 -0.44 -13.84 15.97
CA ALA A 62 0.75 -14.66 15.86
C ALA A 62 0.78 -15.40 14.51
N GLY A 63 -0.35 -16.00 14.12
CA GLY A 63 -0.48 -16.64 12.81
C GLY A 63 -0.23 -15.70 11.62
N ARG A 64 -0.64 -14.43 11.73
CA ARG A 64 -0.34 -13.41 10.73
C ARG A 64 1.16 -13.19 10.59
N ASP A 65 1.85 -13.02 11.70
CA ASP A 65 3.28 -12.71 11.71
C ASP A 65 4.10 -13.88 11.13
N PHE A 66 3.68 -15.13 11.40
CA PHE A 66 4.23 -16.32 10.75
C PHE A 66 3.99 -16.35 9.24
N VAL A 67 2.81 -15.93 8.76
CA VAL A 67 2.53 -15.85 7.31
C VAL A 67 3.40 -14.80 6.65
N VAL A 68 3.50 -13.60 7.23
CA VAL A 68 4.33 -12.52 6.68
C VAL A 68 5.79 -12.92 6.67
N GLY A 69 6.34 -13.40 7.78
CA GLY A 69 7.72 -13.88 7.85
C GLY A 69 8.01 -15.04 6.88
N GLY A 70 7.07 -15.98 6.74
CA GLY A 70 7.20 -17.07 5.78
C GLY A 70 7.23 -16.59 4.32
N LYS A 71 6.46 -15.56 3.98
CA LYS A 71 6.46 -14.94 2.64
C LYS A 71 7.76 -14.19 2.35
N GLN A 72 8.37 -13.56 3.34
CA GLN A 72 9.66 -12.90 3.19
C GLN A 72 10.75 -13.87 2.74
N HIS A 73 10.73 -15.11 3.25
CA HIS A 73 11.66 -16.16 2.82
C HIS A 73 11.41 -16.72 1.41
N THR A 74 10.25 -16.42 0.82
CA THR A 74 9.88 -16.85 -0.54
C THR A 74 9.78 -15.66 -1.51
N ALA A 75 10.27 -14.50 -1.11
CA ALA A 75 10.29 -13.34 -1.98
C ALA A 75 11.14 -13.61 -3.22
N ASP A 76 10.65 -13.13 -4.34
CA ASP A 76 11.31 -13.27 -5.63
C ASP A 76 12.47 -12.26 -5.73
N ILE A 77 13.68 -12.75 -5.84
CA ILE A 77 14.90 -11.93 -5.97
C ILE A 77 15.36 -11.99 -7.42
N ILE A 78 15.71 -10.84 -7.95
CA ILE A 78 16.25 -10.69 -9.29
C ILE A 78 17.77 -10.62 -9.16
N ASP A 79 18.45 -11.67 -9.61
CA ASP A 79 19.91 -11.76 -9.55
C ASP A 79 20.60 -10.91 -10.64
N SER A 80 19.93 -10.69 -11.78
CA SER A 80 20.45 -9.90 -12.90
C SER A 80 19.34 -9.11 -13.60
N PHE A 81 19.63 -7.86 -13.92
CA PHE A 81 18.75 -6.99 -14.70
C PHE A 81 18.64 -7.39 -16.17
N ASP A 82 19.58 -8.18 -16.68
CA ASP A 82 19.55 -8.66 -18.08
C ASP A 82 18.30 -9.50 -18.35
N GLY A 83 17.80 -10.24 -17.34
CA GLY A 83 16.56 -10.99 -17.44
C GLY A 83 15.29 -10.11 -17.57
N LEU A 84 15.38 -8.82 -17.33
CA LEU A 84 14.28 -7.87 -17.52
C LEU A 84 14.25 -7.30 -18.95
N ARG A 85 15.37 -7.36 -19.69
CA ARG A 85 15.44 -6.85 -21.07
C ARG A 85 14.47 -7.63 -21.96
N GLY A 86 13.61 -6.90 -22.67
CA GLY A 86 12.58 -7.50 -23.53
C GLY A 86 11.40 -8.14 -22.79
N THR A 87 11.36 -8.04 -21.46
CA THR A 87 10.20 -8.47 -20.67
C THR A 87 9.35 -7.28 -20.27
N ARG A 88 8.05 -7.52 -20.12
CA ARG A 88 7.11 -6.47 -19.66
C ARG A 88 7.11 -6.42 -18.15
N TYR A 89 7.69 -5.36 -17.57
CA TYR A 89 7.69 -5.16 -16.13
C TYR A 89 7.23 -3.76 -15.73
N LEU A 90 6.75 -3.65 -14.50
CA LEU A 90 6.44 -2.38 -13.85
C LEU A 90 7.54 -2.13 -12.81
N LEU A 91 8.16 -0.98 -12.88
CA LEU A 91 9.17 -0.58 -11.90
C LEU A 91 8.50 0.19 -10.78
N TYR A 92 8.68 -0.28 -9.53
CA TYR A 92 8.17 0.38 -8.34
C TYR A 92 9.31 1.01 -7.55
N LEU A 93 9.35 2.34 -7.58
CA LEU A 93 10.33 3.17 -6.89
C LEU A 93 9.71 3.82 -5.66
N ARG A 94 10.39 3.75 -4.53
CA ARG A 94 9.92 4.32 -3.27
C ARG A 94 11.06 4.66 -2.32
N PRO A 95 10.88 5.67 -1.44
CA PRO A 95 11.86 5.94 -0.40
C PRO A 95 11.98 4.74 0.56
N PHE A 96 13.19 4.34 0.92
CA PHE A 96 13.41 3.28 1.92
C PHE A 96 12.85 3.62 3.30
N SER A 97 12.63 4.90 3.61
CA SER A 97 11.96 5.32 4.84
C SER A 97 10.51 4.84 4.95
N THR A 98 9.88 4.46 3.83
CA THR A 98 8.50 3.93 3.82
C THR A 98 8.42 2.41 3.94
N ASP A 99 9.55 1.71 4.07
CA ASP A 99 9.60 0.24 4.10
C ASP A 99 8.77 -0.37 5.23
N ALA A 100 8.84 0.22 6.42
CA ALA A 100 8.06 -0.24 7.57
C ALA A 100 6.54 -0.12 7.31
N ASP A 101 6.10 0.98 6.68
CA ASP A 101 4.70 1.18 6.34
C ASP A 101 4.24 0.22 5.25
N MET A 102 5.09 -0.03 4.25
CA MET A 102 4.80 -0.97 3.15
C MET A 102 4.74 -2.43 3.63
N ALA A 103 5.51 -2.78 4.65
CA ALA A 103 5.47 -4.09 5.29
C ALA A 103 4.22 -4.27 6.17
N SER A 104 3.57 -3.18 6.58
CA SER A 104 2.40 -3.21 7.44
C SER A 104 1.15 -3.71 6.70
N LEU A 105 0.13 -4.12 7.45
CA LEU A 105 -1.18 -4.43 6.88
C LEU A 105 -1.95 -3.14 6.59
N PRO A 106 -2.75 -3.10 5.53
CA PRO A 106 -3.60 -1.96 5.22
C PRO A 106 -4.58 -1.63 6.34
N SER A 107 -4.33 -0.55 7.07
CA SER A 107 -5.19 -0.08 8.15
C SER A 107 -6.58 0.35 7.66
N GLU A 108 -6.68 0.78 6.43
CA GLU A 108 -7.92 1.14 5.76
C GLU A 108 -8.89 -0.04 5.56
N ILE A 109 -8.38 -1.28 5.58
CA ILE A 109 -9.22 -2.49 5.52
C ILE A 109 -9.55 -2.97 6.94
N ALA A 110 -8.68 -2.66 7.87
CA ALA A 110 -8.76 -3.13 9.25
C ALA A 110 -9.55 -2.22 10.20
N GLY A 111 -9.93 -1.02 9.76
CA GLY A 111 -10.77 -0.12 10.57
C GLY A 111 -10.02 0.72 11.59
N GLY A 112 -8.81 1.12 11.32
CA GLY A 112 -8.12 2.24 11.99
C GLY A 112 -7.82 2.13 13.49
N GLY A 113 -8.25 1.08 14.13
CA GLY A 113 -7.80 0.70 15.46
C GLY A 113 -6.80 -0.43 15.28
N SER A 114 -5.64 -0.33 15.85
CA SER A 114 -4.55 -1.30 15.70
C SER A 114 -4.96 -2.77 15.90
N ASP A 115 -6.15 -3.02 16.42
CA ASP A 115 -6.49 -4.31 16.96
C ASP A 115 -7.89 -4.85 16.62
N GLU A 116 -8.80 -4.03 16.12
CA GLU A 116 -10.22 -4.39 16.10
C GLU A 116 -10.69 -5.23 14.90
N ASN A 117 -9.91 -5.29 13.82
CA ASN A 117 -10.31 -6.03 12.62
C ASN A 117 -9.37 -7.18 12.23
N VAL A 118 -8.84 -7.84 13.24
CA VAL A 118 -7.99 -9.02 13.12
C VAL A 118 -8.63 -10.09 12.21
N PHE A 119 -9.96 -10.22 12.23
CA PHE A 119 -10.69 -11.23 11.47
C PHE A 119 -10.92 -10.86 9.99
N PHE A 120 -10.82 -9.58 9.63
CA PHE A 120 -11.08 -9.10 8.27
C PHE A 120 -9.82 -8.75 7.48
N ALA A 121 -8.64 -8.81 8.11
CA ALA A 121 -7.38 -8.56 7.45
C ALA A 121 -7.10 -9.66 6.39
N SER A 122 -6.88 -9.24 5.15
CA SER A 122 -6.55 -10.17 4.06
C SER A 122 -5.21 -10.89 4.23
N GLY A 123 -4.40 -10.48 5.22
CA GLY A 123 -3.04 -10.97 5.42
C GLY A 123 -2.06 -10.51 4.33
N LEU A 124 -2.44 -9.53 3.52
CA LEU A 124 -1.59 -8.90 2.53
C LEU A 124 -1.01 -7.61 3.10
N THR A 125 0.26 -7.36 2.85
CA THR A 125 0.90 -6.07 3.15
C THR A 125 0.41 -4.98 2.19
N HIS A 126 0.77 -3.72 2.46
CA HIS A 126 0.48 -2.62 1.52
C HIS A 126 1.10 -2.87 0.16
N GLU A 127 2.36 -3.32 0.14
CA GLU A 127 3.06 -3.64 -1.10
C GLU A 127 2.41 -4.80 -1.85
N GLU A 128 2.09 -5.92 -1.18
CA GLU A 128 1.37 -7.03 -1.80
C GLU A 128 0.02 -6.59 -2.38
N THR A 129 -0.68 -5.69 -1.69
CA THR A 129 -1.95 -5.15 -2.16
C THR A 129 -1.77 -4.32 -3.43
N LEU A 130 -0.74 -3.47 -3.47
CA LEU A 130 -0.37 -2.69 -4.66
C LEU A 130 0.00 -3.62 -5.82
N VAL A 131 0.95 -4.52 -5.60
CA VAL A 131 1.41 -5.50 -6.61
C VAL A 131 0.24 -6.28 -7.19
N ARG A 132 -0.65 -6.78 -6.34
CA ARG A 132 -1.83 -7.53 -6.78
C ARG A 132 -2.76 -6.71 -7.68
N ARG A 133 -2.83 -5.40 -7.49
CA ARG A 133 -3.65 -4.50 -8.33
C ARG A 133 -3.06 -4.31 -9.72
N PHE A 134 -1.74 -4.25 -9.81
CA PHE A 134 -1.05 -3.93 -11.05
C PHE A 134 -0.46 -5.14 -11.80
N ARG A 135 -0.48 -6.34 -11.20
CA ARG A 135 0.15 -7.54 -11.77
C ARG A 135 -0.30 -7.93 -13.20
N ASN A 136 -1.50 -7.48 -13.61
CA ASN A 136 -2.02 -7.78 -14.95
C ASN A 136 -1.29 -6.98 -16.05
N PHE A 137 -0.54 -5.95 -15.68
CA PHE A 137 0.24 -5.12 -16.60
C PHE A 137 1.69 -5.57 -16.75
N GLY A 138 2.13 -6.52 -15.94
CA GLY A 138 3.48 -7.07 -15.97
C GLY A 138 3.99 -7.47 -14.58
N ARG A 139 5.20 -8.02 -14.53
CA ARG A 139 5.90 -8.33 -13.28
C ARG A 139 6.26 -7.03 -12.56
N VAL A 140 5.90 -6.90 -11.29
CA VAL A 140 6.27 -5.73 -10.50
C VAL A 140 7.65 -5.95 -9.90
N VAL A 141 8.56 -5.05 -10.19
CA VAL A 141 9.95 -5.04 -9.74
C VAL A 141 10.16 -3.84 -8.84
N ALA A 142 10.77 -4.04 -7.69
CA ALA A 142 11.13 -2.96 -6.77
C ALA A 142 12.62 -3.03 -6.42
N ILE A 143 13.20 -1.87 -6.12
CA ILE A 143 14.58 -1.80 -5.64
C ILE A 143 14.55 -2.00 -4.12
N GLY A 144 15.27 -3.02 -3.64
CA GLY A 144 15.43 -3.32 -2.23
C GLY A 144 16.53 -2.46 -1.60
N ARG A 145 16.41 -2.25 -0.29
CA ARG A 145 17.43 -1.54 0.47
C ARG A 145 18.70 -2.41 0.54
N PRO A 146 19.87 -1.88 0.21
CA PRO A 146 21.11 -2.62 0.38
C PRO A 146 21.29 -3.10 1.81
N GLY A 147 21.60 -4.41 1.99
CA GLY A 147 21.81 -5.01 3.30
C GLY A 147 20.54 -5.28 4.12
N GLU A 148 19.34 -5.24 3.53
CA GLU A 148 18.14 -5.71 4.23
C GLU A 148 18.25 -7.23 4.51
N ASN A 149 17.90 -7.65 5.73
CA ASN A 149 18.01 -9.06 6.13
C ASN A 149 17.00 -9.96 5.43
N LEU A 150 15.79 -9.46 5.20
CA LEU A 150 14.71 -10.18 4.54
C LEU A 150 13.94 -9.22 3.63
N PRO A 151 13.72 -9.59 2.36
CA PRO A 151 12.96 -8.77 1.43
C PRO A 151 11.50 -8.65 1.86
N LEU A 152 10.89 -7.49 1.59
CA LEU A 152 9.46 -7.33 1.78
C LEU A 152 8.68 -8.22 0.81
N PRO A 153 7.57 -8.84 1.25
CA PRO A 153 6.75 -9.66 0.37
C PRO A 153 5.95 -8.75 -0.60
N GLY A 154 5.93 -9.12 -1.87
CA GLY A 154 5.12 -8.42 -2.89
C GLY A 154 5.82 -8.33 -4.23
N ALA A 155 6.57 -7.28 -4.46
CA ALA A 155 7.33 -7.07 -5.69
C ALA A 155 8.58 -7.97 -5.75
N ALA A 156 9.00 -8.32 -6.94
CA ALA A 156 10.31 -8.91 -7.14
C ALA A 156 11.40 -7.90 -6.77
N ARG A 157 12.39 -8.34 -5.99
CA ARG A 157 13.42 -7.46 -5.44
C ARG A 157 14.70 -7.50 -6.27
N ALA A 158 15.20 -6.32 -6.59
CA ALA A 158 16.52 -6.14 -7.14
C ALA A 158 17.35 -5.28 -6.20
N TYR A 159 18.62 -5.63 -6.01
CA TYR A 159 19.52 -4.91 -5.12
C TYR A 159 20.59 -4.20 -5.94
N LEU A 160 20.82 -2.94 -5.62
CA LEU A 160 21.83 -2.11 -6.27
C LEU A 160 22.98 -1.82 -5.30
N PRO A 161 24.21 -1.65 -5.79
CA PRO A 161 25.28 -1.08 -4.99
C PRO A 161 24.90 0.32 -4.52
N LEU A 162 25.48 0.77 -3.40
CA LEU A 162 25.23 2.11 -2.87
C LEU A 162 25.84 3.21 -3.75
N ASP A 163 26.92 2.88 -4.43
CA ASP A 163 27.62 3.78 -5.33
C ASP A 163 27.20 3.50 -6.78
N ASP A 164 27.12 4.54 -7.61
CA ASP A 164 26.82 4.46 -9.07
C ASP A 164 25.48 3.78 -9.42
N TRP A 165 24.48 3.90 -8.54
CA TRP A 165 23.17 3.29 -8.77
C TRP A 165 22.34 4.01 -9.85
N GLN A 166 22.65 5.28 -10.13
CA GLN A 166 21.87 6.15 -11.00
C GLN A 166 21.75 5.61 -12.42
N ASP A 167 22.86 5.19 -13.03
CA ASP A 167 22.87 4.69 -14.40
C ASP A 167 22.04 3.41 -14.54
N THR A 168 22.13 2.52 -13.55
CA THR A 168 21.32 1.30 -13.51
C THR A 168 19.84 1.61 -13.36
N VAL A 169 19.48 2.53 -12.46
CA VAL A 169 18.09 2.95 -12.26
C VAL A 169 17.54 3.67 -13.49
N SER A 170 18.35 4.52 -14.15
CA SER A 170 17.98 5.16 -15.41
C SER A 170 17.62 4.13 -16.48
N GLY A 171 18.48 3.12 -16.67
CA GLY A 171 18.20 2.02 -17.60
C GLY A 171 16.95 1.20 -17.25
N LEU A 172 16.69 0.99 -15.96
CA LEU A 172 15.48 0.32 -15.49
C LEU A 172 14.23 1.17 -15.73
N ILE A 173 14.31 2.48 -15.53
CA ILE A 173 13.22 3.41 -15.82
C ILE A 173 12.89 3.39 -17.32
N GLU A 174 13.90 3.52 -18.17
CA GLU A 174 13.73 3.54 -19.63
C GLU A 174 13.08 2.24 -20.16
N GLY A 175 13.55 1.09 -19.67
CA GLY A 175 13.04 -0.23 -20.06
C GLY A 175 11.70 -0.62 -19.46
N ALA A 176 11.24 0.05 -18.40
CA ALA A 176 9.99 -0.30 -17.72
C ALA A 176 8.77 -0.02 -18.60
N HIS A 177 7.78 -0.92 -18.59
CA HIS A 177 6.49 -0.67 -19.24
C HIS A 177 5.73 0.47 -18.55
N VAL A 178 5.75 0.51 -17.22
CA VAL A 178 5.20 1.56 -16.38
C VAL A 178 6.13 1.78 -15.19
N VAL A 179 6.35 3.03 -14.82
CA VAL A 179 7.03 3.38 -13.56
C VAL A 179 5.99 3.88 -12.57
N MET A 180 5.95 3.23 -11.42
CA MET A 180 5.17 3.64 -10.25
C MET A 180 6.15 4.23 -9.24
N LEU A 181 6.03 5.50 -8.92
CA LEU A 181 6.95 6.21 -8.02
C LEU A 181 6.20 6.76 -6.82
N SER A 182 6.66 6.47 -5.61
CA SER A 182 6.10 7.06 -4.39
C SER A 182 6.62 8.47 -4.18
N ALA A 183 5.73 9.46 -4.13
CA ALA A 183 6.08 10.84 -3.86
C ALA A 183 6.75 11.00 -2.49
N GLY A 184 7.91 11.65 -2.46
CA GLY A 184 8.64 11.95 -1.25
C GLY A 184 9.73 12.99 -1.50
N PRO A 185 10.00 13.91 -0.54
CA PRO A 185 10.94 15.00 -0.72
C PRO A 185 12.42 14.58 -0.60
N GLY A 186 12.69 13.28 -0.45
CA GLY A 186 14.06 12.78 -0.37
C GLY A 186 14.82 12.92 -1.70
N PRO A 187 16.15 13.19 -1.68
CA PRO A 187 16.92 13.49 -2.88
C PRO A 187 16.91 12.33 -3.89
N GLY A 188 16.95 11.07 -3.44
CA GLY A 188 16.87 9.91 -4.34
C GLY A 188 15.56 9.86 -5.11
N THR A 189 14.42 10.03 -4.41
CA THR A 189 13.09 10.02 -5.01
C THR A 189 12.88 11.18 -5.97
N VAL A 190 13.39 12.36 -5.62
CA VAL A 190 13.35 13.56 -6.48
C VAL A 190 14.18 13.34 -7.75
N TRP A 191 15.37 12.74 -7.62
CA TRP A 191 16.20 12.36 -8.76
C TRP A 191 15.50 11.32 -9.64
N GLU A 192 14.96 10.25 -9.06
CA GLU A 192 14.22 9.20 -9.78
C GLU A 192 13.04 9.78 -10.56
N PHE A 193 12.30 10.73 -9.96
CA PHE A 193 11.19 11.39 -10.62
C PHE A 193 11.67 12.25 -11.81
N THR A 194 12.69 13.06 -11.63
CA THR A 194 13.24 13.90 -12.71
C THR A 194 13.86 13.05 -13.82
N GLU A 195 14.44 11.89 -13.47
CA GLU A 195 14.94 10.93 -14.45
C GLU A 195 13.79 10.29 -15.24
N ALA A 196 12.72 9.89 -14.56
CA ALA A 196 11.52 9.39 -15.22
C ALA A 196 10.90 10.43 -16.17
N LEU A 197 10.89 11.72 -15.80
CA LEU A 197 10.50 12.80 -16.71
C LEU A 197 11.38 12.85 -17.96
N ARG A 198 12.69 12.68 -17.81
CA ARG A 198 13.66 12.78 -18.89
C ARG A 198 13.52 11.66 -19.93
N VAL A 199 13.27 10.42 -19.48
CA VAL A 199 13.38 9.23 -20.33
C VAL A 199 12.03 8.60 -20.71
N LEU A 200 10.92 8.89 -19.98
CA LEU A 200 9.64 8.24 -20.23
C LEU A 200 8.64 9.13 -20.98
N PRO A 201 7.76 8.52 -21.78
CA PRO A 201 6.52 9.18 -22.14
C PRO A 201 5.63 9.37 -20.88
N PRO A 202 4.92 10.51 -20.75
CA PRO A 202 4.16 10.85 -19.54
C PRO A 202 3.14 9.79 -19.14
N THR A 203 2.50 9.15 -20.09
CA THR A 203 1.46 8.13 -19.83
C THR A 203 1.96 6.85 -19.19
N ARG A 204 3.29 6.65 -19.11
CA ARG A 204 3.94 5.49 -18.47
C ARG A 204 4.39 5.78 -17.04
N LEU A 205 4.16 6.99 -16.54
CA LEU A 205 4.51 7.39 -15.18
C LEU A 205 3.25 7.49 -14.30
N VAL A 206 3.25 6.84 -13.15
CA VAL A 206 2.22 6.92 -12.11
C VAL A 206 2.89 7.33 -10.81
N LEU A 207 2.49 8.47 -10.26
CA LEU A 207 2.99 8.95 -8.98
C LEU A 207 2.04 8.51 -7.87
N LEU A 208 2.55 7.86 -6.83
CA LEU A 208 1.81 7.36 -5.69
C LEU A 208 1.95 8.33 -4.50
N ALA A 209 0.84 8.86 -3.99
CA ALA A 209 0.85 9.76 -2.85
C ALA A 209 0.62 9.00 -1.53
N TYR A 210 1.69 8.49 -0.92
CA TYR A 210 1.67 7.91 0.44
C TYR A 210 1.90 8.96 1.53
N CYS A 211 2.33 10.15 1.14
CA CYS A 211 2.66 11.23 2.04
C CYS A 211 1.44 12.13 2.34
N ASP A 212 1.55 12.96 3.35
CA ASP A 212 0.60 14.02 3.62
C ASP A 212 0.78 15.22 2.65
N ARG A 213 -0.12 16.20 2.75
CA ARG A 213 -0.09 17.39 1.91
C ARG A 213 1.23 18.15 2.02
N ALA A 214 1.73 18.35 3.23
CA ALA A 214 2.95 19.14 3.46
C ALA A 214 4.18 18.46 2.84
N ALA A 215 4.30 17.14 2.95
CA ALA A 215 5.38 16.39 2.31
C ALA A 215 5.24 16.35 0.78
N TYR A 216 4.01 16.31 0.27
CA TYR A 216 3.76 16.38 -1.16
C TYR A 216 4.11 17.76 -1.74
N ASP A 217 3.77 18.85 -1.05
CA ASP A 217 4.12 20.20 -1.48
C ASP A 217 5.65 20.39 -1.48
N ARG A 218 6.37 19.93 -0.44
CA ARG A 218 7.85 19.92 -0.44
C ARG A 218 8.44 19.07 -1.58
N PHE A 219 7.81 17.94 -1.90
CA PHE A 219 8.24 17.15 -3.06
C PHE A 219 8.11 17.93 -4.37
N ARG A 220 7.00 18.64 -4.58
CA ARG A 220 6.80 19.48 -5.77
C ARG A 220 7.88 20.57 -5.91
N GLU A 221 8.20 21.25 -4.79
CA GLU A 221 9.25 22.26 -4.75
C GLU A 221 10.63 21.66 -5.08
N ALA A 222 10.99 20.56 -4.41
CA ALA A 222 12.26 19.87 -4.65
C ALA A 222 12.40 19.33 -6.09
N VAL A 223 11.32 18.85 -6.69
CA VAL A 223 11.30 18.44 -8.11
C VAL A 223 11.57 19.63 -9.04
N ALA A 224 10.96 20.78 -8.78
CA ALA A 224 11.19 21.98 -9.60
C ALA A 224 12.66 22.47 -9.52
N GLU A 225 13.25 22.44 -8.33
CA GLU A 225 14.65 22.80 -8.12
C GLU A 225 15.60 21.82 -8.83
N GLU A 226 15.39 20.52 -8.62
CA GLU A 226 16.23 19.47 -9.23
C GLU A 226 16.11 19.47 -10.76
N TYR A 227 14.90 19.63 -11.30
CA TYR A 227 14.70 19.77 -12.73
C TYR A 227 15.43 20.99 -13.28
N ALA A 228 15.35 22.15 -12.62
CA ALA A 228 16.06 23.35 -13.04
C ALA A 228 17.57 23.17 -13.00
N ARG A 229 18.11 22.43 -12.04
CA ARG A 229 19.52 22.09 -11.94
C ARG A 229 19.94 21.16 -13.09
N ARG A 230 19.27 20.03 -13.24
CA ARG A 230 19.62 18.96 -14.20
C ARG A 230 19.45 19.41 -15.64
N SER A 231 18.39 20.14 -15.96
CA SER A 231 18.12 20.62 -17.32
C SER A 231 19.18 21.59 -17.86
N ARG A 232 19.99 22.20 -16.98
CA ARG A 232 21.12 23.06 -17.37
C ARG A 232 22.44 22.30 -17.53
N THR A 233 22.62 21.20 -16.80
CA THR A 233 23.91 20.51 -16.68
C THR A 233 23.96 19.16 -17.36
N GLU A 234 22.80 18.54 -17.60
CA GLU A 234 22.71 17.20 -18.14
C GLU A 234 22.04 17.18 -19.53
N PRO A 235 22.39 16.21 -20.39
CA PRO A 235 21.76 16.04 -21.67
C PRO A 235 20.26 15.73 -21.49
N GLY A 236 19.45 16.18 -22.43
CA GLY A 236 18.00 15.93 -22.42
C GLY A 236 17.61 14.50 -22.77
N ALA A 237 16.35 14.29 -23.10
CA ALA A 237 15.78 12.99 -23.39
C ALA A 237 16.51 12.26 -24.52
N PRO A 238 16.66 10.92 -24.41
CA PRO A 238 17.21 10.09 -25.48
C PRO A 238 16.47 10.35 -26.82
N GLY A 239 17.22 10.51 -27.89
CA GLY A 239 16.68 10.74 -29.22
C GLY A 239 16.31 12.19 -29.55
N THR A 240 15.90 13.03 -28.60
CA THR A 240 15.56 14.45 -28.84
C THR A 240 16.64 15.41 -28.37
N GLY A 241 17.47 15.00 -27.42
CA GLY A 241 18.47 15.85 -26.77
C GLY A 241 17.90 17.02 -25.96
N ARG A 242 16.58 17.07 -25.78
CA ARG A 242 15.88 18.13 -25.06
C ARG A 242 15.17 17.59 -23.84
N TRP A 243 15.16 18.36 -22.75
CA TRP A 243 14.34 18.09 -21.61
C TRP A 243 12.87 18.31 -21.94
N PRO A 244 11.94 17.41 -21.53
CA PRO A 244 10.51 17.68 -21.64
C PRO A 244 10.16 18.87 -20.74
N PRO A 245 9.03 19.55 -20.99
CA PRO A 245 8.58 20.62 -20.11
C PRO A 245 8.34 20.08 -18.69
N LEU A 246 8.71 20.87 -17.66
CA LEU A 246 8.39 20.50 -16.29
C LEU A 246 6.88 20.35 -16.14
N PRO A 247 6.37 19.20 -15.70
CA PRO A 247 4.93 19.03 -15.48
C PRO A 247 4.45 19.91 -14.32
N VAL A 248 3.28 20.49 -14.51
CA VAL A 248 2.57 21.12 -13.39
C VAL A 248 1.95 20.01 -12.57
N LEU A 249 2.60 19.64 -11.46
CA LEU A 249 2.04 18.69 -10.53
C LEU A 249 0.78 19.29 -9.88
N PRO A 250 -0.35 18.57 -9.88
CA PRO A 250 -1.60 19.07 -9.35
C PRO A 250 -1.50 19.31 -7.83
N ASP A 251 -2.32 20.20 -7.31
CA ASP A 251 -2.44 20.41 -5.89
C ASP A 251 -2.94 19.15 -5.18
N PHE A 252 -2.53 18.95 -3.94
CA PHE A 252 -3.05 17.87 -3.11
C PHE A 252 -4.52 18.16 -2.76
N PRO A 253 -5.50 17.40 -3.29
CA PRO A 253 -6.90 17.73 -3.09
C PRO A 253 -7.30 17.65 -1.61
N PRO A 254 -8.12 18.57 -1.09
CA PRO A 254 -8.66 18.48 0.26
C PRO A 254 -9.67 17.31 0.35
N PRO A 255 -9.94 16.79 1.57
CA PRO A 255 -11.02 15.83 1.77
C PRO A 255 -12.38 16.45 1.43
N PHE A 256 -13.30 15.64 0.92
CA PHE A 256 -14.66 16.08 0.59
C PHE A 256 -15.41 16.62 1.83
N ARG A 257 -15.18 15.99 2.99
CA ARG A 257 -15.70 16.45 4.28
C ARG A 257 -14.52 16.69 5.22
N PRO A 258 -14.02 17.94 5.32
CA PRO A 258 -12.91 18.27 6.20
C PRO A 258 -13.28 18.14 7.68
N GLU A 259 -14.53 18.38 8.04
CA GLU A 259 -15.04 18.29 9.41
C GLU A 259 -15.98 17.09 9.57
N ARG A 260 -15.84 16.44 10.71
CA ARG A 260 -16.69 15.31 11.07
C ARG A 260 -17.79 15.74 12.02
N PRO A 261 -19.02 15.18 11.88
CA PRO A 261 -20.06 15.39 12.87
C PRO A 261 -19.60 14.93 14.25
N ARG A 262 -19.97 15.66 15.30
CA ARG A 262 -19.56 15.37 16.69
C ARG A 262 -19.91 13.94 17.13
N TRP A 263 -21.01 13.39 16.66
CA TRP A 263 -21.41 12.02 16.97
C TRP A 263 -20.46 10.97 16.35
N GLU A 264 -19.92 11.19 15.15
CA GLU A 264 -18.89 10.31 14.57
C GLU A 264 -17.59 10.37 15.35
N VAL A 265 -17.20 11.56 15.80
CA VAL A 265 -16.00 11.75 16.64
C VAL A 265 -16.18 11.02 17.97
N TRP A 266 -17.38 11.11 18.57
CA TRP A 266 -17.71 10.42 19.81
C TRP A 266 -17.67 8.89 19.63
N LEU A 267 -18.29 8.34 18.59
CA LEU A 267 -18.24 6.91 18.26
C LEU A 267 -16.81 6.41 17.98
N ASN A 268 -15.92 7.30 17.57
CA ASN A 268 -14.53 7.01 17.30
C ASN A 268 -13.61 7.23 18.54
N GLY A 269 -14.18 7.27 19.74
CA GLY A 269 -13.44 7.46 20.98
C GLY A 269 -12.79 8.83 21.11
N GLY A 270 -13.40 9.89 20.56
CA GLY A 270 -12.91 11.27 20.62
C GLY A 270 -11.73 11.57 19.68
N ARG A 271 -11.33 10.62 18.85
CA ARG A 271 -10.23 10.82 17.88
C ARG A 271 -10.73 11.58 16.67
N SER A 272 -10.12 12.72 16.37
CA SER A 272 -10.42 13.53 15.18
C SER A 272 -9.95 12.87 13.87
N ARG A 273 -8.99 11.93 13.95
CA ARG A 273 -8.53 11.18 12.79
C ARG A 273 -9.61 10.27 12.25
N LEU A 274 -9.72 10.24 10.94
CA LEU A 274 -10.52 9.28 10.22
C LEU A 274 -10.15 7.86 10.63
N ARG A 275 -11.09 7.11 11.17
CA ARG A 275 -10.93 5.67 11.46
C ARG A 275 -10.54 4.88 10.20
N TRP A 276 -10.82 5.44 9.02
CA TRP A 276 -10.69 4.83 7.71
C TRP A 276 -9.80 5.66 6.77
N ASP A 277 -8.76 6.31 7.28
CA ASP A 277 -7.84 7.03 6.43
C ASP A 277 -6.94 6.06 5.66
N PHE A 278 -6.87 6.20 4.32
CA PHE A 278 -6.00 5.38 3.49
C PHE A 278 -4.53 5.77 3.69
N VAL A 279 -3.64 4.78 3.73
CA VAL A 279 -2.19 5.01 3.70
C VAL A 279 -1.81 5.58 2.34
N LEU A 280 -2.26 4.97 1.24
CA LEU A 280 -2.19 5.55 -0.10
C LEU A 280 -3.31 6.58 -0.25
N LYS A 281 -2.95 7.86 -0.22
CA LYS A 281 -3.90 9.00 -0.30
C LYS A 281 -4.47 9.20 -1.69
N GLY A 282 -3.72 8.82 -2.71
CA GLY A 282 -4.13 8.96 -4.11
C GLY A 282 -3.01 8.66 -5.08
N LEU A 283 -3.30 8.91 -6.35
CA LEU A 283 -2.39 8.71 -7.47
C LEU A 283 -2.39 9.96 -8.34
N VAL A 284 -1.23 10.28 -8.92
CA VAL A 284 -1.18 11.25 -10.03
C VAL A 284 -0.84 10.49 -11.31
N VAL A 285 -1.65 10.67 -12.32
CA VAL A 285 -1.41 10.18 -13.69
C VAL A 285 -1.22 11.34 -14.62
N PHE A 286 -0.48 11.14 -15.69
CA PHE A 286 -0.14 12.20 -16.63
C PHE A 286 -0.77 11.94 -17.99
N GLY A 287 -1.34 13.00 -18.56
CA GLY A 287 -1.75 13.03 -19.97
C GLY A 287 -0.54 13.13 -20.90
N PRO A 288 -0.73 13.00 -22.23
CA PRO A 288 0.36 13.08 -23.22
C PRO A 288 1.12 14.40 -23.20
N ASP A 289 0.51 15.45 -22.66
CA ASP A 289 1.04 16.80 -22.50
C ASP A 289 1.71 17.07 -21.14
N TRP A 290 2.00 16.04 -20.38
CA TRP A 290 2.50 16.12 -18.99
C TRP A 290 1.54 16.81 -18.01
N ARG A 291 0.28 16.98 -18.36
CA ARG A 291 -0.72 17.48 -17.43
C ARG A 291 -1.08 16.38 -16.43
N GLY A 292 -0.86 16.65 -15.15
CA GLY A 292 -1.16 15.72 -14.07
C GLY A 292 -2.62 15.81 -13.61
N ASP A 293 -3.22 14.65 -13.34
CA ASP A 293 -4.51 14.52 -12.67
C ASP A 293 -4.37 13.76 -11.37
N PHE A 294 -4.80 14.38 -10.24
CA PHE A 294 -4.71 13.77 -8.91
C PHE A 294 -6.00 13.02 -8.57
N ILE A 295 -5.94 11.71 -8.64
CA ILE A 295 -7.02 10.81 -8.26
C ILE A 295 -6.92 10.52 -6.77
N ARG A 296 -7.77 11.14 -5.96
CA ARG A 296 -7.74 10.97 -4.50
C ARG A 296 -8.59 9.79 -4.03
N PHE A 297 -8.05 8.99 -3.12
CA PHE A 297 -8.81 8.01 -2.35
C PHE A 297 -9.39 8.69 -1.10
N ASP A 298 -10.61 9.17 -1.20
CA ASP A 298 -11.23 9.93 -0.13
C ASP A 298 -12.37 9.16 0.55
N PRO A 299 -12.13 8.54 1.71
CA PRO A 299 -13.17 7.81 2.43
C PRO A 299 -14.26 8.73 2.99
N THR A 300 -14.04 10.06 3.04
CA THR A 300 -15.05 11.01 3.53
C THR A 300 -16.22 11.18 2.56
N THR A 301 -16.08 10.72 1.32
CA THR A 301 -17.17 10.66 0.34
C THR A 301 -18.22 9.59 0.69
N LEU A 302 -17.86 8.61 1.52
CA LEU A 302 -18.74 7.52 1.92
C LEU A 302 -19.62 7.92 3.10
N ARG A 303 -20.89 7.56 3.04
CA ARG A 303 -21.84 7.74 4.17
C ARG A 303 -21.50 6.79 5.34
N LEU A 304 -21.23 5.53 5.01
CA LEU A 304 -20.90 4.48 5.97
C LEU A 304 -19.65 3.76 5.46
N PRO A 305 -18.45 4.17 5.91
CA PRO A 305 -17.22 3.51 5.55
C PRO A 305 -17.16 2.12 6.20
N ASN A 306 -17.07 1.09 5.37
CA ASN A 306 -16.82 -0.29 5.76
C ASN A 306 -15.92 -0.97 4.70
N ALA A 307 -15.43 -2.16 4.97
CA ALA A 307 -14.50 -2.85 4.08
C ALA A 307 -15.04 -3.01 2.64
N VAL A 308 -16.34 -3.20 2.46
CA VAL A 308 -16.97 -3.36 1.14
C VAL A 308 -17.03 -2.02 0.40
N THR A 309 -17.52 -0.97 1.07
CA THR A 309 -17.66 0.38 0.46
C THR A 309 -16.29 0.98 0.15
N LEU A 310 -15.29 0.79 1.02
CA LEU A 310 -13.91 1.21 0.78
C LEU A 310 -13.28 0.48 -0.42
N ARG A 311 -13.47 -0.84 -0.54
CA ARG A 311 -13.00 -1.60 -1.71
C ARG A 311 -13.65 -1.13 -3.01
N ARG A 312 -14.94 -0.78 -2.96
CA ARG A 312 -15.66 -0.22 -4.13
C ARG A 312 -15.13 1.16 -4.48
N LEU A 313 -14.86 2.01 -3.48
CA LEU A 313 -14.24 3.32 -3.68
C LEU A 313 -12.90 3.17 -4.40
N VAL A 314 -11.97 2.40 -3.84
CA VAL A 314 -10.65 2.18 -4.45
C VAL A 314 -10.78 1.62 -5.87
N ARG A 315 -11.67 0.68 -6.11
CA ARG A 315 -11.89 0.12 -7.47
C ARG A 315 -12.41 1.18 -8.43
N ARG A 316 -13.32 2.04 -7.99
CA ARG A 316 -13.89 3.12 -8.80
C ARG A 316 -12.81 4.14 -9.17
N GLU A 317 -12.06 4.61 -8.17
CA GLU A 317 -11.02 5.63 -8.38
C GLU A 317 -9.82 5.10 -9.17
N LEU A 318 -9.47 3.83 -9.05
CA LEU A 318 -8.40 3.21 -9.86
C LEU A 318 -8.80 2.93 -11.31
N ARG A 319 -10.09 2.90 -11.63
CA ARG A 319 -10.55 2.53 -12.98
C ARG A 319 -9.94 3.38 -14.08
N PRO A 320 -9.91 4.73 -14.00
CA PRO A 320 -9.27 5.56 -15.03
C PRO A 320 -7.80 5.23 -15.25
N VAL A 321 -7.06 4.95 -14.16
CA VAL A 321 -5.65 4.56 -14.22
C VAL A 321 -5.49 3.22 -14.96
N MET A 322 -6.30 2.22 -14.60
CA MET A 322 -6.27 0.91 -15.24
C MET A 322 -6.63 1.01 -16.74
N ASP A 323 -7.62 1.82 -17.07
CA ASP A 323 -8.04 2.06 -18.46
C ASP A 323 -6.91 2.75 -19.26
N GLN A 324 -6.20 3.72 -18.66
CA GLN A 324 -5.03 4.35 -19.27
C GLN A 324 -3.91 3.35 -19.52
N LEU A 325 -3.54 2.56 -18.51
CA LEU A 325 -2.47 1.57 -18.63
C LEU A 325 -2.78 0.45 -19.62
N THR A 326 -4.06 0.09 -19.78
CA THR A 326 -4.49 -0.90 -20.76
C THR A 326 -4.31 -0.41 -22.21
N ARG A 327 -4.37 0.90 -22.44
CA ARG A 327 -4.18 1.52 -23.76
C ARG A 327 -2.71 1.69 -24.14
N LEU A 328 -1.79 1.48 -23.24
CA LEU A 328 -0.37 1.57 -23.56
C LEU A 328 0.00 0.47 -24.57
N PRO A 329 0.82 0.80 -25.58
CA PRO A 329 1.25 -0.19 -26.56
C PRO A 329 1.93 -1.35 -25.86
N THR A 330 1.56 -2.55 -26.26
CA THR A 330 2.31 -3.76 -25.91
C THR A 330 3.63 -3.70 -26.67
N ALA A 331 4.74 -3.50 -25.94
CA ALA A 331 6.06 -3.57 -26.53
C ALA A 331 6.34 -4.98 -27.02
#